data_e4013bab87b449eab00a093544267b24
#
_entry.id   e4013bab87b449eab00a093544267b24
#
_cell.length_a   1.000
_cell.length_b   1.000
_cell.length_c   1.000
_cell.angle_alpha   90.00
_cell.angle_beta   90.00
_cell.angle_gamma   90.00
#
_symmetry.space_group_name_H-M   'P 1'
#
loop_
_entity.id
_entity.type
_entity.pdbx_description
1 polymer ?
#
loop_
_entity_poly.entity_id
_entity_poly.type
_entity_poly.pdbx_seq_one_letter_code
_entity_poly.pdbx_strand_id
1 'polypeptide(L)'
;MTLTNHILNISPPQTENQEADNGYCQYDEDFYNHYLECLGNYLLLSGSHNISLSNGRFQIKRDSYTHLQQQLEVQRMTEQDQVWDKDKIRQRHTKIIDYLMEIL
;
A
#
# COMPACT_ATOMS: atom_id res chain seq x y z
N MET A 1 -21.75 15.05 -9.06
CA MET A 1 -21.30 13.69 -8.71
C MET A 1 -20.10 13.76 -7.81
N THR A 2 -20.20 13.19 -6.65
CA THR A 2 -19.11 13.21 -5.69
C THR A 2 -18.12 12.10 -6.03
N LEU A 3 -16.87 12.47 -6.22
CA LEU A 3 -15.80 11.47 -6.34
C LEU A 3 -15.59 10.86 -4.96
N THR A 4 -15.87 9.57 -4.85
CA THR A 4 -15.69 8.85 -3.61
C THR A 4 -14.26 8.33 -3.54
N ASN A 5 -13.53 8.73 -2.50
CA ASN A 5 -12.22 8.18 -2.21
C ASN A 5 -12.40 6.87 -1.43
N HIS A 6 -11.53 5.92 -1.69
CA HIS A 6 -11.51 4.63 -1.02
C HIS A 6 -10.18 4.41 -0.34
N ILE A 7 -10.22 3.75 0.81
CA ILE A 7 -9.02 3.32 1.53
C ILE A 7 -8.80 1.86 1.18
N LEU A 8 -7.65 1.56 0.60
CA LEU A 8 -7.31 0.21 0.15
C LEU A 8 -5.95 -0.22 0.64
N ASN A 9 -5.77 -1.54 0.71
CA ASN A 9 -4.45 -2.10 0.97
C ASN A 9 -3.52 -1.78 -0.20
N ILE A 10 -2.29 -1.39 0.11
CA ILE A 10 -1.23 -1.30 -0.89
C ILE A 10 -0.86 -2.71 -1.32
N SER A 11 -0.51 -3.59 -0.37
CA SER A 11 -0.36 -5.02 -0.63
C SER A 11 -1.70 -5.69 -0.29
N PRO A 12 -2.45 -6.18 -1.30
CA PRO A 12 -3.79 -6.71 -1.09
C PRO A 12 -3.77 -8.13 -0.52
N PRO A 13 -4.92 -8.64 -0.05
CA PRO A 13 -5.06 -10.06 0.20
C PRO A 13 -4.72 -10.84 -1.06
N GLN A 14 -3.97 -11.92 -0.94
CA GLN A 14 -3.46 -12.64 -2.08
C GLN A 14 -3.91 -14.09 -2.04
N THR A 15 -4.04 -14.67 -3.23
CA THR A 15 -4.43 -16.07 -3.38
C THR A 15 -3.19 -16.95 -3.50
N GLU A 16 -3.40 -18.26 -3.39
CA GLU A 16 -2.33 -19.25 -3.45
C GLU A 16 -1.53 -19.24 -4.77
N ASN A 17 -2.13 -18.75 -5.85
CA ASN A 17 -1.53 -18.74 -7.18
C ASN A 17 -0.88 -17.40 -7.52
N GLN A 18 -0.39 -16.71 -6.55
CA GLN A 18 0.22 -15.41 -6.75
C GLN A 18 1.50 -15.53 -7.57
N GLU A 19 1.63 -14.66 -8.56
CA GLU A 19 2.83 -14.60 -9.40
C GLU A 19 4.05 -14.16 -8.58
N ALA A 20 5.19 -14.78 -8.87
CA ALA A 20 6.47 -14.27 -8.42
C ALA A 20 6.72 -12.90 -9.05
N ASP A 21 7.51 -12.05 -8.40
CA ASP A 21 7.89 -10.72 -8.91
C ASP A 21 6.73 -9.75 -9.12
N ASN A 22 5.68 -9.87 -8.32
CA ASN A 22 4.57 -8.91 -8.35
C ASN A 22 4.84 -7.61 -7.60
N GLY A 23 6.04 -7.48 -7.02
CA GLY A 23 6.43 -6.30 -6.26
C GLY A 23 6.01 -6.31 -4.80
N TYR A 24 5.44 -7.40 -4.31
CA TYR A 24 5.08 -7.58 -2.91
C TYR A 24 5.95 -8.65 -2.27
N CYS A 25 6.03 -8.60 -0.93
CA CYS A 25 6.65 -9.69 -0.17
C CYS A 25 5.74 -10.91 -0.16
N GLN A 26 6.28 -12.03 0.32
CA GLN A 26 5.52 -13.27 0.41
C GLN A 26 4.29 -13.07 1.31
N TYR A 27 3.14 -13.54 0.82
CA TYR A 27 1.89 -13.53 1.56
C TYR A 27 1.81 -14.79 2.41
N ASP A 28 2.25 -14.67 3.64
CA ASP A 28 2.28 -15.76 4.61
C ASP A 28 1.38 -15.46 5.81
N GLU A 29 1.37 -16.36 6.78
CA GLU A 29 0.56 -16.20 7.98
C GLU A 29 0.99 -14.96 8.78
N ASP A 30 2.29 -14.70 8.86
CA ASP A 30 2.82 -13.52 9.53
C ASP A 30 2.32 -12.24 8.86
N PHE A 31 2.35 -12.19 7.53
CA PHE A 31 1.82 -11.04 6.80
C PHE A 31 0.34 -10.85 7.08
N TYR A 32 -0.44 -11.90 6.96
CA TYR A 32 -1.87 -11.86 7.20
C TYR A 32 -2.20 -11.35 8.61
N ASN A 33 -1.49 -11.84 9.61
CA ASN A 33 -1.77 -11.53 11.01
C ASN A 33 -1.26 -10.16 11.46
N HIS A 34 -0.15 -9.66 10.89
CA HIS A 34 0.55 -8.49 11.44
C HIS A 34 0.72 -7.33 10.46
N TYR A 35 0.53 -7.53 9.17
CA TYR A 35 0.83 -6.49 8.18
C TYR A 35 -0.35 -6.11 7.29
N LEU A 36 -1.20 -7.06 6.93
CA LEU A 36 -2.29 -6.81 5.98
C LEU A 36 -3.16 -5.63 6.42
N GLU A 37 -3.60 -5.62 7.67
CA GLU A 37 -4.51 -4.61 8.21
C GLU A 37 -3.78 -3.46 8.92
N CYS A 38 -2.47 -3.39 8.78
CA CYS A 38 -1.65 -2.34 9.36
C CYS A 38 -1.91 -1.01 8.65
N LEU A 39 -1.98 0.11 9.40
CA LEU A 39 -2.20 1.43 8.79
C LEU A 39 -1.17 1.74 7.71
N GLY A 40 0.08 1.29 7.91
CA GLY A 40 1.12 1.46 6.90
C GLY A 40 0.82 0.80 5.57
N ASN A 41 -0.07 -0.18 5.54
CA ASN A 41 -0.45 -0.90 4.33
C ASN A 41 -1.74 -0.37 3.69
N TYR A 42 -2.26 0.75 4.15
CA TYR A 42 -3.46 1.36 3.58
C TYR A 42 -3.12 2.67 2.89
N LEU A 43 -3.85 2.95 1.82
CA LEU A 43 -3.68 4.17 1.05
C LEU A 43 -5.02 4.66 0.53
N LEU A 44 -5.18 5.98 0.46
CA LEU A 44 -6.37 6.59 -0.08
C LEU A 44 -6.24 6.69 -1.60
N LEU A 45 -7.25 6.18 -2.32
CA LEU A 45 -7.31 6.23 -3.78
C LEU A 45 -8.68 6.77 -4.20
N SER A 46 -8.72 7.42 -5.37
CA SER A 46 -10.01 7.78 -5.97
C SER A 46 -10.73 6.53 -6.45
N GLY A 47 -12.07 6.62 -6.56
CA GLY A 47 -12.87 5.47 -6.95
C GLY A 47 -12.48 4.85 -8.28
N SER A 48 -12.11 5.67 -9.26
CA SER A 48 -11.70 5.19 -10.58
C SER A 48 -10.36 4.45 -10.54
N HIS A 49 -9.40 4.93 -9.76
CA HIS A 49 -8.12 4.24 -9.56
C HIS A 49 -8.30 2.89 -8.88
N ASN A 50 -9.20 2.85 -7.91
CA ASN A 50 -9.48 1.66 -7.12
C ASN A 50 -9.82 0.45 -7.99
N ILE A 51 -10.77 0.61 -8.91
CA ILE A 51 -11.29 -0.48 -9.70
C ILE A 51 -10.21 -1.14 -10.56
N SER A 52 -9.34 -0.34 -11.14
CA SER A 52 -8.32 -0.85 -12.06
C SER A 52 -7.07 -1.40 -11.35
N LEU A 53 -6.83 -1.01 -10.09
CA LEU A 53 -5.54 -1.25 -9.44
C LEU A 53 -5.61 -2.17 -8.23
N SER A 54 -6.80 -2.50 -7.71
CA SER A 54 -6.97 -3.12 -6.39
C SER A 54 -6.19 -4.42 -6.21
N ASN A 55 -6.06 -5.24 -7.25
CA ASN A 55 -5.37 -6.54 -7.19
C ASN A 55 -4.16 -6.61 -8.13
N GLY A 56 -3.71 -5.47 -8.65
CA GLY A 56 -2.62 -5.40 -9.60
C GLY A 56 -1.24 -5.54 -8.96
N ARG A 57 -0.24 -5.69 -9.83
CA ARG A 57 1.16 -5.67 -9.41
C ARG A 57 1.51 -4.33 -8.79
N PHE A 58 2.43 -4.36 -7.84
CA PHE A 58 2.83 -3.14 -7.14
C PHE A 58 3.40 -2.08 -8.08
N GLN A 59 4.20 -2.47 -9.07
CA GLN A 59 4.80 -1.51 -10.00
C GLN A 59 3.75 -0.70 -10.76
N ILE A 60 2.65 -1.34 -11.14
CA ILE A 60 1.53 -0.66 -11.82
C ILE A 60 0.84 0.32 -10.88
N LYS A 61 0.56 -0.12 -9.66
CA LYS A 61 0.00 0.76 -8.62
C LYS A 61 0.91 1.94 -8.35
N ARG A 62 2.19 1.67 -8.17
CA ARG A 62 3.20 2.68 -7.87
C ARG A 62 3.22 3.79 -8.92
N ASP A 63 3.19 3.42 -10.18
CA ASP A 63 3.22 4.40 -11.27
C ASP A 63 2.00 5.32 -11.27
N SER A 64 0.88 4.87 -10.71
CA SER A 64 -0.35 5.66 -10.60
C SER A 64 -0.43 6.50 -9.32
N TYR A 65 0.51 6.32 -8.37
CA TYR A 65 0.50 7.02 -7.09
C TYR A 65 1.09 8.43 -7.22
N THR A 66 0.42 9.30 -7.99
CA THR A 66 0.94 10.61 -8.33
C THR A 66 0.05 11.78 -7.91
N HIS A 67 -1.09 11.50 -7.25
CA HIS A 67 -2.09 12.53 -7.00
C HIS A 67 -2.05 13.10 -5.59
N LEU A 68 -1.81 12.26 -4.57
CA LEU A 68 -1.84 12.68 -3.18
C LEU A 68 -0.45 12.58 -2.55
N GLN A 69 -0.21 13.39 -1.52
CA GLN A 69 1.05 13.39 -0.78
C GLN A 69 1.41 11.99 -0.28
N GLN A 70 0.44 11.26 0.22
CA GLN A 70 0.65 9.90 0.73
C GLN A 70 1.04 8.93 -0.39
N GLN A 71 0.49 9.11 -1.57
CA GLN A 71 0.85 8.32 -2.74
C GLN A 71 2.29 8.59 -3.16
N LEU A 72 2.68 9.86 -3.21
CA LEU A 72 4.05 10.27 -3.53
C LEU A 72 5.05 9.75 -2.50
N GLU A 73 4.65 9.66 -1.25
CA GLU A 73 5.51 9.09 -0.21
C GLU A 73 5.81 7.62 -0.49
N VAL A 74 4.80 6.82 -0.86
CA VAL A 74 5.00 5.42 -1.22
C VAL A 74 5.91 5.30 -2.44
N GLN A 75 5.75 6.17 -3.44
CA GLN A 75 6.66 6.20 -4.57
C GLN A 75 8.10 6.44 -4.15
N ARG A 76 8.32 7.43 -3.28
CA ARG A 76 9.69 7.74 -2.81
C ARG A 76 10.31 6.59 -2.03
N MET A 77 9.53 5.94 -1.17
CA MET A 77 10.02 4.81 -0.38
C MET A 77 10.46 3.63 -1.24
N THR A 78 9.96 3.55 -2.47
CA THR A 78 10.16 2.42 -3.37
C THR A 78 10.94 2.76 -4.63
N GLU A 79 11.64 3.90 -4.66
CA GLU A 79 12.37 4.34 -5.85
C GLU A 79 13.47 3.37 -6.28
N GLN A 80 14.17 2.76 -5.33
CA GLN A 80 15.35 1.95 -5.63
C GLN A 80 14.99 0.52 -6.01
N ASP A 81 14.06 -0.11 -5.29
CA ASP A 81 13.78 -1.53 -5.46
C ASP A 81 12.40 -1.82 -6.07
N GLN A 82 11.49 -0.84 -6.04
CA GLN A 82 10.13 -0.96 -6.55
C GLN A 82 9.34 -2.12 -5.93
N VAL A 83 9.60 -2.38 -4.65
CA VAL A 83 8.95 -3.46 -3.88
C VAL A 83 8.28 -2.87 -2.65
N TRP A 84 7.08 -3.37 -2.35
CA TRP A 84 6.34 -3.02 -1.15
C TRP A 84 6.34 -4.21 -0.18
N ASP A 85 7.17 -4.15 0.84
CA ASP A 85 7.42 -5.26 1.76
C ASP A 85 7.09 -4.91 3.21
N LYS A 86 7.30 -5.88 4.11
CA LYS A 86 7.01 -5.73 5.53
C LYS A 86 7.77 -4.56 6.16
N ASP A 87 9.02 -4.35 5.78
CA ASP A 87 9.83 -3.27 6.34
C ASP A 87 9.26 -1.90 5.98
N LYS A 88 8.84 -1.71 4.75
CA LYS A 88 8.25 -0.44 4.31
C LYS A 88 6.89 -0.20 4.96
N ILE A 89 6.08 -1.25 5.08
CA ILE A 89 4.80 -1.17 5.80
C ILE A 89 5.04 -0.73 7.24
N ARG A 90 6.01 -1.34 7.91
CA ARG A 90 6.35 -1.01 9.29
C ARG A 90 6.84 0.42 9.43
N GLN A 91 7.73 0.86 8.57
CA GLN A 91 8.25 2.23 8.59
C GLN A 91 7.13 3.25 8.42
N ARG A 92 6.28 3.03 7.43
CA ARG A 92 5.16 3.93 7.19
C ARG A 92 4.14 3.89 8.31
N HIS A 93 3.87 2.71 8.86
CA HIS A 93 2.97 2.56 10.01
C HIS A 93 3.46 3.36 11.22
N THR A 94 4.73 3.21 11.58
CA THR A 94 5.34 3.95 12.70
C THR A 94 5.21 5.45 12.48
N LYS A 95 5.49 5.91 11.28
CA LYS A 95 5.40 7.33 10.93
C LYS A 95 3.98 7.88 11.07
N ILE A 96 2.99 7.11 10.64
CA ILE A 96 1.59 7.49 10.78
C ILE A 96 1.19 7.55 12.26
N ILE A 97 1.57 6.55 13.04
CA ILE A 97 1.27 6.51 14.48
C ILE A 97 1.92 7.68 15.20
N ASP A 98 3.19 7.96 14.93
CA ASP A 98 3.90 9.08 15.55
C ASP A 98 3.22 10.41 15.23
N TYR A 99 2.79 10.59 13.99
CA TYR A 99 2.05 11.79 13.59
C TYR A 99 0.73 11.91 14.34
N LEU A 100 -0.03 10.83 14.45
CA LEU A 100 -1.29 10.82 15.18
C LEU A 100 -1.09 11.13 16.66
N MET A 101 -0.03 10.62 17.27
CA MET A 101 0.27 10.90 18.68
C MET A 101 0.62 12.35 18.91
N GLU A 102 1.25 13.01 17.93
CA GLU A 102 1.57 14.45 18.05
C GLU A 102 0.32 15.34 18.04
N ILE A 103 -0.69 14.98 17.27
CA ILE A 103 -1.90 15.79 17.12
C ILE A 103 -2.99 15.46 18.14
N LEU A 104 -2.84 14.38 18.87
CA LEU A 104 -3.75 14.01 19.94
C LEU A 104 -3.26 14.52 21.29
#